data_5b0964a8c59031110fd164f4e8dcc17e
#
_entry.id   5b0964a8c59031110fd164f4e8dcc17e
#
_cell.length_a   1.000
_cell.length_b   1.000
_cell.length_c   1.000
_cell.angle_alpha   90.00
_cell.angle_beta   90.00
_cell.angle_gamma   90.00
#
_symmetry.space_group_name_H-M   'P 1'
#
loop_
_entity.id
_entity.type
_entity.pdbx_description
1 polymer ?
#
loop_
_entity_poly.entity_id
_entity_poly.type
_entity_poly.pdbx_seq_one_letter_code
_entity_poly.pdbx_strand_id
1 'polypeptide(L)'
;VLYHLNAEALRTQSPVLELKDSLAAFVKRTLGLDAGGRNIKTVKEQLARLSASDFRIGTSKEDRSMTLKGTIVEGFELWTPRDAKQRVLWPSTVQFSARYFDSLMKHAVPLNETAIARLSHGAMALDVYTWLAQRCSGCTESMNQG
;
A
#
# COMPACT_ATOMS: atom_id res chain seq x y z
N VAL A 1 -6.12 -1.77 1.13
CA VAL A 1 -5.68 -0.48 0.58
C VAL A 1 -4.19 -0.48 0.32
N LEU A 2 -3.33 -0.65 1.36
CA LEU A 2 -1.86 -0.53 1.21
C LEU A 2 -1.27 -1.46 0.13
N TYR A 3 -1.70 -2.71 0.04
CA TYR A 3 -1.23 -3.65 -0.99
C TYR A 3 -1.47 -3.14 -2.41
N HIS A 4 -2.63 -2.57 -2.67
CA HIS A 4 -2.95 -2.02 -3.99
C HIS A 4 -2.15 -0.75 -4.29
N LEU A 5 -1.90 0.10 -3.28
CA LEU A 5 -1.03 1.26 -3.43
C LEU A 5 0.41 0.82 -3.74
N ASN A 6 0.93 -0.20 -3.05
CA ASN A 6 2.25 -0.75 -3.31
C ASN A 6 2.36 -1.32 -4.73
N ALA A 7 1.37 -2.10 -5.17
CA ALA A 7 1.35 -2.65 -6.53
C ALA A 7 1.34 -1.55 -7.59
N GLU A 8 0.57 -0.49 -7.37
CA GLU A 8 0.54 0.67 -8.28
C GLU A 8 1.86 1.44 -8.28
N ALA A 9 2.49 1.64 -7.12
CA ALA A 9 3.80 2.28 -6.99
C ALA A 9 4.88 1.50 -7.75
N LEU A 10 4.89 0.17 -7.62
CA LEU A 10 5.82 -0.69 -8.36
C LEU A 10 5.57 -0.64 -9.86
N ARG A 11 4.31 -0.61 -10.29
CA ARG A 11 3.92 -0.53 -11.70
C ARG A 11 4.29 0.80 -12.33
N THR A 12 4.07 1.91 -11.63
CA THR A 12 4.33 3.27 -12.13
C THR A 12 5.76 3.74 -11.88
N GLN A 13 6.48 3.04 -11.00
CA GLN A 13 7.80 3.42 -10.51
C GLN A 13 7.83 4.86 -9.96
N SER A 14 6.75 5.27 -9.30
CA SER A 14 6.57 6.61 -8.77
C SER A 14 6.13 6.57 -7.30
N PRO A 15 6.70 7.41 -6.43
CA PRO A 15 6.24 7.57 -5.06
C PRO A 15 4.92 8.33 -4.96
N VAL A 16 4.54 9.05 -6.03
CA VAL A 16 3.28 9.79 -6.12
C VAL A 16 2.31 8.99 -6.98
N LEU A 17 1.24 8.56 -6.35
CA LEU A 17 0.20 7.73 -6.96
C LEU A 17 -1.03 8.58 -7.25
N GLU A 18 -1.39 8.67 -8.52
CA GLU A 18 -2.64 9.28 -8.92
C GLU A 18 -3.78 8.25 -8.82
N LEU A 19 -4.74 8.52 -7.95
CA LEU A 19 -5.97 7.75 -7.90
C LEU A 19 -6.86 8.22 -9.05
N LYS A 20 -6.71 7.56 -10.21
CA LYS A 20 -7.38 7.93 -11.47
C LYS A 20 -8.88 8.15 -11.25
N ASP A 21 -9.37 9.22 -11.82
CA ASP A 21 -10.77 9.64 -11.93
C ASP A 21 -11.47 10.09 -10.63
N SER A 22 -11.40 9.33 -9.56
CA SER A 22 -11.94 9.69 -8.24
C SER A 22 -11.67 8.58 -7.22
N LEU A 23 -11.80 8.89 -5.94
CA LEU A 23 -11.75 7.88 -4.88
C LEU A 23 -12.82 6.80 -5.05
N ALA A 24 -14.00 7.15 -5.58
CA ALA A 24 -15.06 6.18 -5.87
C ALA A 24 -14.66 5.20 -6.98
N ALA A 25 -14.00 5.66 -8.02
CA ALA A 25 -13.48 4.82 -9.09
C ALA A 25 -12.36 3.90 -8.59
N PHE A 26 -11.48 4.39 -7.72
CA PHE A 26 -10.46 3.58 -7.05
C PHE A 26 -11.09 2.46 -6.21
N VAL A 27 -12.08 2.80 -5.37
CA VAL A 27 -12.79 1.83 -4.53
C VAL A 27 -13.43 0.73 -5.38
N LYS A 28 -14.11 1.09 -6.47
CA LYS A 28 -14.82 0.15 -7.32
C LYS A 28 -13.87 -0.71 -8.17
N ARG A 29 -12.91 -0.10 -8.87
CA ARG A 29 -12.02 -0.80 -9.82
C ARG A 29 -10.88 -1.53 -9.14
N THR A 30 -10.24 -0.87 -8.17
CA THR A 30 -9.01 -1.39 -7.58
C THR A 30 -9.28 -2.27 -6.38
N LEU A 31 -10.24 -1.89 -5.53
CA LEU A 31 -10.58 -2.69 -4.35
C LEU A 31 -11.70 -3.70 -4.59
N GLY A 32 -12.39 -3.64 -5.75
CA GLY A 32 -13.52 -4.51 -6.06
C GLY A 32 -14.73 -4.32 -5.14
N LEU A 33 -14.79 -3.18 -4.42
CA LEU A 33 -15.86 -2.86 -3.49
C LEU A 33 -16.89 -1.96 -4.14
N ASP A 34 -18.14 -2.05 -3.68
CA ASP A 34 -19.15 -1.06 -4.06
C ASP A 34 -18.72 0.35 -3.62
N ALA A 35 -18.88 1.31 -4.52
CA ALA A 35 -18.50 2.71 -4.28
C ALA A 35 -19.52 3.48 -3.42
N GLY A 36 -20.22 2.77 -2.52
CA GLY A 36 -21.14 3.35 -1.54
C GLY A 36 -20.41 4.22 -0.51
N GLY A 37 -21.14 5.17 0.09
CA GLY A 37 -20.58 6.13 1.03
C GLY A 37 -19.83 5.50 2.21
N ARG A 38 -20.27 4.31 2.67
CA ARG A 38 -19.60 3.57 3.76
C ARG A 38 -18.19 3.13 3.34
N ASN A 39 -18.04 2.52 2.16
CA ASN A 39 -16.74 2.02 1.67
C ASN A 39 -15.78 3.18 1.38
N ILE A 40 -16.29 4.26 0.80
CA ILE A 40 -15.51 5.48 0.57
C ILE A 40 -15.02 6.06 1.89
N LYS A 41 -15.88 6.15 2.91
CA LYS A 41 -15.50 6.62 4.24
C LYS A 41 -14.42 5.72 4.86
N THR A 42 -14.59 4.40 4.81
CA THR A 42 -13.62 3.44 5.33
C THR A 42 -12.25 3.60 4.67
N VAL A 43 -12.21 3.77 3.34
CA VAL A 43 -10.93 3.97 2.62
C VAL A 43 -10.28 5.29 3.00
N LYS A 44 -11.05 6.38 3.14
CA LYS A 44 -10.53 7.66 3.65
C LYS A 44 -9.93 7.53 5.05
N GLU A 45 -10.62 6.85 5.95
CA GLU A 45 -10.12 6.60 7.31
C GLU A 45 -8.85 5.76 7.31
N GLN A 46 -8.75 4.76 6.44
CA GLN A 46 -7.53 3.95 6.32
C GLN A 46 -6.35 4.78 5.78
N LEU A 47 -6.56 5.64 4.79
CA LEU A 47 -5.53 6.54 4.29
C LEU A 47 -5.08 7.55 5.35
N ALA A 48 -6.02 8.11 6.10
CA ALA A 48 -5.72 9.00 7.22
C ALA A 48 -4.90 8.30 8.31
N ARG A 49 -5.24 7.06 8.65
CA ARG A 49 -4.46 6.24 9.60
C ARG A 49 -3.07 5.92 9.08
N LEU A 50 -2.92 5.59 7.80
CA LEU A 50 -1.63 5.33 7.18
C LEU A 50 -0.72 6.57 7.19
N SER A 51 -1.27 7.75 6.90
CA SER A 51 -0.50 9.00 6.92
C SER A 51 -0.10 9.45 8.34
N ALA A 52 -0.91 9.06 9.34
CA ALA A 52 -0.60 9.32 10.74
C ALA A 52 0.28 8.23 11.39
N SER A 53 0.58 7.14 10.66
CA SER A 53 1.32 6.01 11.19
C SER A 53 2.82 6.21 11.02
N ASP A 54 3.55 6.06 12.11
CA ASP A 54 4.99 5.92 12.12
C ASP A 54 5.38 4.45 12.33
N PHE A 55 6.38 3.98 11.61
CA PHE A 55 7.00 2.69 11.91
C PHE A 55 8.36 2.88 12.58
N ARG A 56 8.69 1.95 13.46
CA ARG A 56 10.02 1.85 14.08
C ARG A 56 10.53 0.44 13.90
N ILE A 57 11.70 0.31 13.30
CA ILE A 57 12.39 -0.96 13.15
C ILE A 57 13.67 -0.89 13.94
N GLY A 58 13.81 -1.75 14.94
CA GLY A 58 15.01 -1.89 15.74
C GLY A 58 15.72 -3.20 15.43
N THR A 59 17.03 -3.15 15.21
CA THR A 59 17.90 -4.32 15.19
C THR A 59 18.96 -4.18 16.25
N SER A 60 19.15 -5.24 17.03
CA SER A 60 20.22 -5.33 18.02
C SER A 60 21.08 -6.56 17.71
N LYS A 61 22.37 -6.34 17.51
CA LYS A 61 23.40 -7.37 17.51
C LYS A 61 24.40 -6.98 18.61
N GLU A 62 25.04 -7.97 19.21
CA GLU A 62 25.89 -7.93 20.42
C GLU A 62 26.50 -6.56 20.81
N ASP A 63 27.02 -5.78 19.85
CA ASP A 63 27.65 -4.47 20.11
C ASP A 63 27.01 -3.29 19.37
N ARG A 64 25.89 -3.51 18.64
CA ARG A 64 25.23 -2.48 17.83
C ARG A 64 23.73 -2.54 17.95
N SER A 65 23.11 -1.44 18.34
CA SER A 65 21.68 -1.24 18.19
C SER A 65 21.42 -0.14 17.15
N MET A 66 20.53 -0.40 16.21
CA MET A 66 20.07 0.57 15.21
C MET A 66 18.54 0.67 15.27
N THR A 67 18.03 1.88 15.37
CA THR A 67 16.60 2.15 15.27
C THR A 67 16.32 3.02 14.07
N LEU A 68 15.44 2.54 13.18
CA LEU A 68 14.92 3.29 12.06
C LEU A 68 13.49 3.72 12.37
N LYS A 69 13.22 5.00 12.19
CA LYS A 69 11.87 5.56 12.26
C LYS A 69 11.49 6.13 10.89
N GLY A 70 10.25 5.97 10.48
CA GLY A 70 9.74 6.55 9.24
C GLY A 70 8.23 6.46 9.13
N THR A 71 7.69 7.18 8.15
CA THR A 71 6.29 7.12 7.74
C THR A 71 6.15 6.32 6.45
N ILE A 72 4.99 5.71 6.22
CA ILE A 72 4.68 5.02 4.97
C ILE A 72 4.14 6.04 3.95
N VAL A 73 3.09 6.75 4.33
CA VAL A 73 2.46 7.79 3.52
C VAL A 73 2.84 9.14 4.07
N GLU A 74 3.51 9.95 3.26
CA GLU A 74 3.93 11.31 3.61
C GLU A 74 2.76 12.29 3.55
N GLY A 75 1.86 12.07 2.58
CA GLY A 75 0.66 12.88 2.43
C GLY A 75 -0.33 12.26 1.45
N PHE A 76 -1.53 12.78 1.46
CA PHE A 76 -2.54 12.46 0.46
C PHE A 76 -3.47 13.66 0.23
N GLU A 77 -3.94 13.79 -0.99
CA GLU A 77 -4.95 14.74 -1.39
C GLU A 77 -6.12 13.99 -2.01
N LEU A 78 -7.31 14.15 -1.45
CA LEU A 78 -8.51 13.45 -1.91
C LEU A 78 -9.52 14.46 -2.44
N TRP A 79 -9.73 14.43 -3.74
CA TRP A 79 -10.80 15.17 -4.34
C TRP A 79 -12.14 14.44 -4.17
N THR A 80 -13.10 15.14 -3.59
CA THR A 80 -14.48 14.64 -3.45
C THR A 80 -15.42 15.64 -4.11
N PRO A 81 -15.98 15.33 -5.29
CA PRO A 81 -16.94 16.23 -5.92
C PRO A 81 -18.17 16.39 -5.02
N ARG A 82 -18.66 17.61 -4.91
CA ARG A 82 -19.89 17.92 -4.15
C ARG A 82 -21.15 17.48 -4.90
N ASP A 83 -21.07 17.40 -6.22
CA ASP A 83 -22.15 16.97 -7.10
C ASP A 83 -21.63 15.83 -7.99
N ALA A 84 -22.45 14.78 -8.19
CA ALA A 84 -22.14 13.63 -9.03
C ALA A 84 -21.89 14.00 -10.51
N LYS A 85 -22.40 15.14 -10.97
CA LYS A 85 -22.19 15.68 -12.31
C LYS A 85 -20.95 16.55 -12.46
N GLN A 86 -20.29 16.90 -11.35
CA GLN A 86 -19.10 17.73 -11.37
C GLN A 86 -17.92 16.93 -11.92
N ARG A 87 -17.28 17.43 -12.99
CA ARG A 87 -16.03 16.86 -13.50
C ARG A 87 -14.95 16.97 -12.43
N VAL A 88 -14.23 15.87 -12.22
CA VAL A 88 -13.03 15.85 -11.38
C VAL A 88 -11.97 16.72 -12.07
N LEU A 89 -11.65 17.87 -11.47
CA LEU A 89 -10.67 18.80 -12.01
C LEU A 89 -9.24 18.42 -11.65
N TRP A 90 -9.06 17.73 -10.51
CA TRP A 90 -7.75 17.32 -10.01
C TRP A 90 -7.78 15.85 -9.59
N PRO A 91 -6.77 15.06 -9.97
CA PRO A 91 -6.68 13.68 -9.50
C PRO A 91 -6.43 13.67 -7.99
N SER A 92 -7.07 12.73 -7.30
CA SER A 92 -6.68 12.41 -5.92
C SER A 92 -5.30 11.77 -5.93
N THR A 93 -4.42 12.19 -5.03
CA THR A 93 -3.05 11.71 -4.97
C THR A 93 -2.72 11.12 -3.59
N VAL A 94 -1.87 10.11 -3.58
CA VAL A 94 -1.25 9.56 -2.37
C VAL A 94 0.25 9.56 -2.60
N GLN A 95 1.00 10.15 -1.68
CA GLN A 95 2.45 10.23 -1.75
C GLN A 95 3.08 9.33 -0.68
N PHE A 96 3.91 8.39 -1.13
CA PHE A 96 4.77 7.63 -0.23
C PHE A 96 5.99 8.43 0.20
N SER A 97 6.47 8.17 1.41
CA SER A 97 7.77 8.72 1.82
C SER A 97 8.89 8.13 0.97
N ALA A 98 9.91 8.92 0.67
CA ALA A 98 11.04 8.50 -0.15
C ALA A 98 11.69 7.22 0.40
N ARG A 99 11.89 7.15 1.71
CA ARG A 99 12.49 5.98 2.37
C ARG A 99 11.64 4.72 2.22
N TYR A 100 10.33 4.83 2.36
CA TYR A 100 9.44 3.70 2.17
C TYR A 100 9.44 3.24 0.71
N PHE A 101 9.35 4.18 -0.23
CA PHE A 101 9.37 3.89 -1.66
C PHE A 101 10.66 3.21 -2.09
N ASP A 102 11.83 3.71 -1.65
CA ASP A 102 13.12 3.09 -1.95
C ASP A 102 13.21 1.66 -1.41
N SER A 103 12.68 1.43 -0.21
CA SER A 103 12.62 0.08 0.38
C SER A 103 11.67 -0.83 -0.40
N LEU A 104 10.52 -0.31 -0.82
CA LEU A 104 9.55 -1.04 -1.63
C LEU A 104 10.16 -1.47 -2.97
N MET A 105 10.88 -0.56 -3.66
CA MET A 105 11.51 -0.87 -4.95
C MET A 105 12.61 -1.94 -4.84
N LYS A 106 13.32 -1.99 -3.71
CA LYS A 106 14.42 -2.93 -3.50
C LYS A 106 14.00 -4.29 -2.93
N HIS A 107 12.92 -4.31 -2.15
CA HIS A 107 12.55 -5.47 -1.32
C HIS A 107 11.10 -5.91 -1.49
N ALA A 108 10.43 -5.50 -2.58
CA ALA A 108 9.06 -5.92 -2.82
C ALA A 108 8.98 -7.44 -2.98
N VAL A 109 8.07 -8.04 -2.23
CA VAL A 109 7.73 -9.46 -2.36
C VAL A 109 6.60 -9.58 -3.36
N PRO A 110 6.71 -10.44 -4.40
CA PRO A 110 5.63 -10.66 -5.34
C PRO A 110 4.45 -11.33 -4.64
N LEU A 111 3.32 -10.65 -4.61
CA LEU A 111 2.09 -11.15 -4.00
C LEU A 111 1.00 -11.33 -5.08
N ASN A 112 0.24 -12.41 -4.95
CA ASN A 112 -0.86 -12.67 -5.87
C ASN A 112 -2.11 -11.87 -5.47
N GLU A 113 -2.58 -10.98 -6.36
CA GLU A 113 -3.73 -10.10 -6.10
C GLU A 113 -5.01 -10.89 -5.80
N THR A 114 -5.24 -12.01 -6.47
CA THR A 114 -6.41 -12.87 -6.22
C THR A 114 -6.37 -13.46 -4.82
N ALA A 115 -5.20 -13.89 -4.36
CA ALA A 115 -5.02 -14.41 -3.00
C ALA A 115 -5.27 -13.29 -1.97
N ILE A 116 -4.72 -12.08 -2.18
CA ILE A 116 -4.95 -10.92 -1.31
C ILE A 116 -6.44 -10.59 -1.23
N ALA A 117 -7.15 -10.57 -2.36
CA ALA A 117 -8.58 -10.27 -2.40
C ALA A 117 -9.39 -11.29 -1.57
N ARG A 118 -9.07 -12.58 -1.70
CA ARG A 118 -9.75 -13.65 -0.93
C ARG A 118 -9.43 -13.62 0.56
N LEU A 119 -8.23 -13.21 0.95
CA LEU A 119 -7.77 -13.14 2.33
C LEU A 119 -8.04 -11.80 3.00
N SER A 120 -8.58 -10.82 2.25
CA SER A 120 -8.78 -9.43 2.72
C SER A 120 -9.68 -9.28 3.94
N HIS A 121 -10.48 -10.31 4.25
CA HIS A 121 -11.38 -10.32 5.42
C HIS A 121 -10.69 -10.74 6.73
N GLY A 122 -9.45 -11.23 6.67
CA GLY A 122 -8.69 -11.69 7.84
C GLY A 122 -7.28 -11.13 7.90
N ALA A 123 -7.01 -10.21 8.83
CA ALA A 123 -5.68 -9.63 8.99
C ALA A 123 -4.59 -10.69 9.23
N MET A 124 -4.86 -11.66 10.12
CA MET A 124 -3.94 -12.77 10.41
C MET A 124 -3.65 -13.61 9.15
N ALA A 125 -4.68 -13.89 8.32
CA ALA A 125 -4.50 -14.67 7.10
C ALA A 125 -3.61 -13.94 6.09
N LEU A 126 -3.76 -12.61 5.96
CA LEU A 126 -2.88 -11.78 5.15
C LEU A 126 -1.44 -11.76 5.69
N ASP A 127 -1.26 -11.65 7.00
CA ASP A 127 0.07 -11.64 7.62
C ASP A 127 0.79 -12.97 7.40
N VAL A 128 0.11 -14.09 7.62
CA VAL A 128 0.67 -15.43 7.35
C VAL A 128 1.01 -15.60 5.87
N TYR A 129 0.11 -15.17 4.97
CA TYR A 129 0.36 -15.25 3.53
C TYR A 129 1.57 -14.43 3.11
N THR A 130 1.70 -13.19 3.55
CA THR A 130 2.84 -12.33 3.22
C THR A 130 4.14 -12.87 3.78
N TRP A 131 4.12 -13.41 5.01
CA TRP A 131 5.28 -14.04 5.62
C TRP A 131 5.74 -15.28 4.83
N LEU A 132 4.79 -16.15 4.42
CA LEU A 132 5.10 -17.32 3.59
C LEU A 132 5.66 -16.90 2.22
N ALA A 133 5.04 -15.94 1.55
CA ALA A 133 5.49 -15.44 0.26
C ALA A 133 6.92 -14.90 0.33
N GLN A 134 7.25 -14.14 1.38
CA GLN A 134 8.60 -13.65 1.61
C GLN A 134 9.62 -14.78 1.80
N ARG A 135 9.27 -15.81 2.57
CA ARG A 135 10.13 -16.97 2.79
C ARG A 135 10.38 -17.74 1.52
N CYS A 136 9.34 -17.98 0.72
CA CYS A 136 9.44 -18.71 -0.54
C CYS A 136 10.24 -17.93 -1.59
N SER A 137 10.11 -16.61 -1.66
CA SER A 137 10.89 -15.77 -2.58
C SER A 137 12.39 -15.83 -2.28
N GLY A 138 12.79 -15.83 -1.02
CA GLY A 138 14.20 -15.98 -0.62
C GLY A 138 14.80 -17.35 -0.95
N CYS A 139 13.99 -18.42 -0.97
CA CYS A 139 14.46 -19.75 -1.34
C CYS A 139 14.76 -19.88 -2.84
N THR A 140 14.03 -19.15 -3.68
CA THR A 140 14.21 -19.20 -5.15
C THR A 140 15.50 -18.50 -5.60
N GLU A 141 15.91 -17.43 -4.92
CA GLU A 141 17.16 -16.73 -5.22
C GLU A 141 18.41 -17.58 -4.86
N SER A 142 18.34 -18.37 -3.79
CA SER A 142 19.46 -19.21 -3.39
C SER A 142 19.67 -20.44 -4.30
N MET A 143 18.65 -20.88 -5.02
CA MET A 143 18.76 -22.00 -5.97
C MET A 143 19.30 -21.59 -7.35
N ASN A 144 19.33 -20.30 -7.65
CA ASN A 144 19.79 -19.80 -8.96
C ASN A 144 21.26 -19.31 -8.95
N GLN A 145 21.96 -19.45 -7.81
CA GLN A 145 23.39 -19.12 -7.64
C GLN A 145 24.28 -20.36 -7.45
N GLY A 146 23.79 -21.54 -7.78
CA GLY A 146 24.52 -22.80 -7.72
C GLY A 146 24.96 -23.29 -9.09
#